data_dfbe88934f8905b9151bcec60babea15
#
_entry.id   dfbe88934f8905b9151bcec60babea15
#
_cell.length_a   1.000
_cell.length_b   1.000
_cell.length_c   1.000
_cell.angle_alpha   90.00
_cell.angle_beta   90.00
_cell.angle_gamma   90.00
#
_symmetry.space_group_name_H-M   'P 1'
#
loop_
_entity.id
_entity.type
_entity.pdbx_description
1 polymer ?
#
loop_
_entity_poly.entity_id
_entity_poly.type
_entity_poly.pdbx_seq_one_letter_code
_entity_poly.pdbx_strand_id
1 'polypeptide(L)'
;MPTEKKIETVQELRDRIERCVIAIAADYRGLTVTEMGQLRRAIREAGVEMRVVKNRLFLRALQEADRPEMAELLEGPTAIIFGYDDVVAPARVATEYMRSARNAFAMRNGVLDGRLLTTADLRDLASLPSREILAGQVAGALQAPVTQLSGLLSRLLANGPGRLLNDSLHTFAGLMEARAKQMEGA
;
A
#
# COMPACT_ATOMS: atom_id res chain seq x y z
N MET A 1 -16.68 39.30 -14.96
CA MET A 1 -17.67 38.44 -14.26
C MET A 1 -17.31 36.98 -14.52
N PRO A 2 -17.37 36.07 -13.59
CA PRO A 2 -17.14 34.65 -13.87
C PRO A 2 -18.30 34.14 -14.72
N THR A 3 -17.99 33.46 -15.81
CA THR A 3 -18.98 32.84 -16.69
C THR A 3 -19.58 31.65 -15.97
N GLU A 4 -20.89 31.38 -16.10
CA GLU A 4 -21.59 30.24 -15.48
C GLU A 4 -20.82 28.92 -15.59
N LYS A 5 -20.28 28.61 -16.78
CA LYS A 5 -19.42 27.44 -17.01
C LYS A 5 -18.16 27.38 -16.11
N LYS A 6 -17.62 28.51 -15.66
CA LYS A 6 -16.44 28.50 -14.77
C LYS A 6 -16.88 28.22 -13.32
N ILE A 7 -18.04 28.69 -12.94
CA ILE A 7 -18.61 28.43 -11.61
C ILE A 7 -18.94 26.93 -11.51
N GLU A 8 -19.61 26.38 -12.52
CA GLU A 8 -19.90 24.95 -12.60
C GLU A 8 -18.66 24.08 -12.53
N THR A 9 -17.60 24.45 -13.31
CA THR A 9 -16.30 23.75 -13.24
C THR A 9 -15.66 23.81 -11.88
N VAL A 10 -15.74 24.94 -11.17
CA VAL A 10 -15.18 25.08 -9.81
C VAL A 10 -15.97 24.21 -8.83
N GLN A 11 -17.29 24.18 -8.92
CA GLN A 11 -18.13 23.31 -8.09
C GLN A 11 -17.83 21.82 -8.33
N GLU A 12 -17.75 21.40 -9.59
CA GLU A 12 -17.35 20.02 -9.91
C GLU A 12 -15.97 19.65 -9.36
N LEU A 13 -14.99 20.56 -9.43
CA LEU A 13 -13.66 20.32 -8.88
C LEU A 13 -13.68 20.27 -7.36
N ARG A 14 -14.44 21.13 -6.72
CA ARG A 14 -14.63 21.14 -5.27
C ARG A 14 -15.17 19.80 -4.78
N ASP A 15 -16.27 19.30 -5.40
CA ASP A 15 -16.90 18.03 -5.01
C ASP A 15 -15.90 16.84 -5.11
N ARG A 16 -14.99 16.88 -6.10
CA ARG A 16 -13.94 15.87 -6.27
C ARG A 16 -12.85 16.01 -5.20
N ILE A 17 -12.43 17.21 -4.90
CA ILE A 17 -11.42 17.52 -3.88
C ILE A 17 -11.92 17.09 -2.48
N GLU A 18 -13.17 17.33 -2.17
CA GLU A 18 -13.77 16.94 -0.89
C GLU A 18 -13.82 15.41 -0.70
N ARG A 19 -14.09 14.69 -1.78
CA ARG A 19 -14.21 13.22 -1.75
C ARG A 19 -12.89 12.47 -1.94
N CYS A 20 -11.84 13.12 -2.48
CA CYS A 20 -10.59 12.44 -2.76
C CYS A 20 -9.78 12.23 -1.48
N VAL A 21 -9.19 11.04 -1.37
CA VAL A 21 -8.21 10.67 -0.32
C VAL A 21 -6.80 11.00 -0.79
N ILE A 22 -6.50 10.72 -2.07
CA ILE A 22 -5.19 10.99 -2.68
C ILE A 22 -5.37 11.78 -3.98
N ALA A 23 -4.53 12.79 -4.19
CA ALA A 23 -4.41 13.54 -5.44
C ALA A 23 -2.97 13.51 -5.93
N ILE A 24 -2.73 13.08 -7.17
CA ILE A 24 -1.39 13.01 -7.76
C ILE A 24 -1.32 13.97 -8.94
N ALA A 25 -0.31 14.84 -8.94
CA ALA A 25 -0.03 15.74 -10.04
C ALA A 25 0.89 15.06 -11.07
N ALA A 26 0.48 15.09 -12.33
CA ALA A 26 1.24 14.54 -13.43
C ALA A 26 1.43 15.55 -14.55
N ASP A 27 2.60 15.52 -15.17
CA ASP A 27 2.89 16.26 -16.40
C ASP A 27 2.51 15.38 -17.59
N TYR A 28 1.64 15.90 -18.44
CA TYR A 28 1.13 15.22 -19.63
C TYR A 28 1.74 15.76 -20.92
N ARG A 29 2.68 16.69 -20.84
CA ARG A 29 3.32 17.28 -22.02
C ARG A 29 4.17 16.25 -22.73
N GLY A 30 4.00 16.16 -24.05
CA GLY A 30 4.72 15.19 -24.88
C GLY A 30 3.93 13.91 -25.18
N LEU A 31 2.76 13.72 -24.55
CA LEU A 31 1.86 12.62 -24.91
C LEU A 31 1.08 12.93 -26.19
N THR A 32 1.02 11.98 -27.08
CA THR A 32 0.12 12.02 -28.25
C THR A 32 -1.34 11.84 -27.83
N VAL A 33 -2.28 12.20 -28.70
CA VAL A 33 -3.71 12.02 -28.45
C VAL A 33 -4.05 10.54 -28.19
N THR A 34 -3.40 9.64 -28.90
CA THR A 34 -3.60 8.19 -28.74
C THR A 34 -3.12 7.71 -27.37
N GLU A 35 -1.92 8.12 -26.96
CA GLU A 35 -1.36 7.78 -25.65
C GLU A 35 -2.18 8.35 -24.50
N MET A 36 -2.65 9.58 -24.63
CA MET A 36 -3.57 10.18 -23.66
C MET A 36 -4.89 9.39 -23.57
N GLY A 37 -5.38 8.87 -24.70
CA GLY A 37 -6.55 7.99 -24.73
C GLY A 37 -6.33 6.67 -23.99
N GLN A 38 -5.16 6.06 -24.19
CA GLN A 38 -4.76 4.83 -23.49
C GLN A 38 -4.61 5.05 -21.98
N LEU A 39 -3.93 6.13 -21.58
CA LEU A 39 -3.79 6.53 -20.18
C LEU A 39 -5.15 6.70 -19.48
N ARG A 40 -6.06 7.43 -20.12
CA ARG A 40 -7.42 7.62 -19.57
C ARG A 40 -8.19 6.31 -19.42
N ARG A 41 -7.99 5.38 -20.34
CA ARG A 41 -8.63 4.06 -20.27
C ARG A 41 -8.06 3.26 -19.09
N ALA A 42 -6.73 3.15 -18.98
CA ALA A 42 -6.07 2.44 -17.88
C ALA A 42 -6.43 3.01 -16.50
N ILE A 43 -6.47 4.34 -16.36
CA ILE A 43 -6.86 5.01 -15.13
C ILE A 43 -8.32 4.71 -14.77
N ARG A 44 -9.21 4.70 -15.78
CA ARG A 44 -10.63 4.43 -15.57
C ARG A 44 -10.90 2.97 -15.20
N GLU A 45 -10.17 2.02 -15.80
CA GLU A 45 -10.22 0.59 -15.46
C GLU A 45 -9.79 0.31 -14.01
N ALA A 46 -8.90 1.12 -13.47
CA ALA A 46 -8.47 1.06 -12.06
C ALA A 46 -9.40 1.80 -11.08
N GLY A 47 -10.56 2.29 -11.54
CA GLY A 47 -11.50 3.02 -10.67
C GLY A 47 -11.04 4.42 -10.26
N VAL A 48 -10.06 4.97 -10.97
CA VAL A 48 -9.43 6.27 -10.68
C VAL A 48 -9.89 7.31 -11.70
N GLU A 49 -9.98 8.57 -11.32
CA GLU A 49 -10.35 9.66 -12.22
C GLU A 49 -9.15 10.56 -12.53
N MET A 50 -8.94 10.89 -13.82
CA MET A 50 -7.94 11.88 -14.24
C MET A 50 -8.60 13.07 -14.91
N ARG A 51 -8.25 14.26 -14.47
CA ARG A 51 -8.68 15.53 -15.08
C ARG A 51 -7.51 16.46 -15.35
N VAL A 52 -7.48 17.01 -16.55
CA VAL A 52 -6.61 18.15 -16.85
C VAL A 52 -7.29 19.40 -16.32
N VAL A 53 -6.65 20.08 -15.42
CA VAL A 53 -7.21 21.23 -14.70
C VAL A 53 -6.53 22.53 -15.13
N LYS A 54 -7.30 23.61 -15.09
CA LYS A 54 -6.76 24.94 -15.23
C LYS A 54 -6.36 25.47 -13.85
N ASN A 55 -5.07 25.69 -13.59
CA ASN A 55 -4.53 26.02 -12.27
C ASN A 55 -5.31 27.10 -11.54
N ARG A 56 -5.70 28.18 -12.23
CA ARG A 56 -6.49 29.28 -11.60
C ARG A 56 -7.89 28.86 -11.13
N LEU A 57 -8.53 27.92 -11.82
CA LEU A 57 -9.84 27.40 -11.39
C LEU A 57 -9.69 26.39 -10.26
N PHE A 58 -8.65 25.58 -10.33
CA PHE A 58 -8.34 24.62 -9.29
C PHE A 58 -7.96 25.30 -7.97
N LEU A 59 -7.10 26.35 -8.01
CA LEU A 59 -6.80 27.14 -6.81
C LEU A 59 -8.05 27.73 -6.15
N ARG A 60 -9.02 28.14 -6.95
CA ARG A 60 -10.27 28.66 -6.42
C ARG A 60 -11.12 27.54 -5.75
N ALA A 61 -11.17 26.38 -6.38
CA ALA A 61 -11.83 25.21 -5.82
C ALA A 61 -11.17 24.75 -4.50
N LEU A 62 -9.82 24.83 -4.39
CA LEU A 62 -9.09 24.52 -3.16
C LEU A 62 -9.41 25.48 -2.03
N GLN A 63 -9.55 26.78 -2.33
CA GLN A 63 -9.95 27.79 -1.32
C GLN A 63 -11.38 27.53 -0.80
N GLU A 64 -12.28 27.07 -1.68
CA GLU A 64 -13.65 26.76 -1.32
C GLU A 64 -13.77 25.41 -0.58
N ALA A 65 -12.83 24.47 -0.80
CA ALA A 65 -12.77 23.14 -0.17
C ALA A 65 -11.91 23.11 1.12
N ASP A 66 -11.29 24.25 1.51
CA ASP A 66 -10.40 24.37 2.68
C ASP A 66 -9.22 23.37 2.69
N ARG A 67 -8.62 23.14 1.50
CA ARG A 67 -7.47 22.24 1.30
C ARG A 67 -6.29 22.95 0.62
N PRO A 68 -5.64 23.91 1.29
CA PRO A 68 -4.57 24.71 0.71
C PRO A 68 -3.32 23.88 0.33
N GLU A 69 -3.10 22.72 0.96
CA GLU A 69 -1.93 21.86 0.73
C GLU A 69 -1.82 21.37 -0.71
N MET A 70 -2.96 21.21 -1.39
CA MET A 70 -2.98 20.78 -2.79
C MET A 70 -2.54 21.89 -3.77
N ALA A 71 -2.34 23.12 -3.30
CA ALA A 71 -1.85 24.21 -4.16
C ALA A 71 -0.42 23.94 -4.65
N GLU A 72 0.40 23.23 -3.89
CA GLU A 72 1.76 22.85 -4.26
C GLU A 72 1.82 21.85 -5.42
N LEU A 73 0.69 21.21 -5.77
CA LEU A 73 0.59 20.35 -6.95
C LEU A 73 0.57 21.12 -8.26
N LEU A 74 0.32 22.43 -8.23
CA LEU A 74 0.02 23.25 -9.41
C LEU A 74 1.25 23.91 -10.02
N GLU A 75 2.26 23.16 -10.36
CA GLU A 75 3.42 23.65 -11.10
C GLU A 75 3.27 23.41 -12.59
N GLY A 76 2.99 24.45 -13.36
CA GLY A 76 2.86 24.38 -14.83
C GLY A 76 1.60 23.67 -15.31
N PRO A 77 1.57 23.11 -16.54
CA PRO A 77 0.43 22.34 -17.04
C PRO A 77 0.29 21.03 -16.27
N THR A 78 -0.80 20.89 -15.52
CA THR A 78 -0.98 19.79 -14.60
C THR A 78 -2.23 18.98 -14.93
N ALA A 79 -2.09 17.67 -15.02
CA ALA A 79 -3.19 16.73 -14.93
C ALA A 79 -3.23 16.18 -13.49
N ILE A 80 -4.40 16.14 -12.89
CA ILE A 80 -4.58 15.62 -11.53
C ILE A 80 -5.30 14.28 -11.62
N ILE A 81 -4.76 13.30 -10.92
CA ILE A 81 -5.31 11.97 -10.76
C ILE A 81 -5.89 11.91 -9.36
N PHE A 82 -7.20 11.68 -9.26
CA PHE A 82 -7.94 11.59 -8.00
C PHE A 82 -8.18 10.14 -7.64
N GLY A 83 -7.77 9.72 -6.43
CA GLY A 83 -8.12 8.45 -5.83
C GLY A 83 -9.12 8.65 -4.70
N TYR A 84 -10.18 7.83 -4.69
CA TYR A 84 -11.28 7.94 -3.73
C TYR A 84 -11.22 6.85 -2.66
N ASP A 85 -11.23 5.59 -3.07
CA ASP A 85 -11.31 4.45 -2.15
C ASP A 85 -9.95 3.81 -1.87
N ASP A 86 -9.14 3.65 -2.92
CA ASP A 86 -7.82 3.02 -2.84
C ASP A 86 -6.71 4.06 -3.06
N VAL A 87 -5.82 4.16 -2.08
CA VAL A 87 -4.68 5.07 -2.11
C VAL A 87 -3.57 4.55 -3.03
N VAL A 88 -3.44 3.23 -3.16
CA VAL A 88 -2.35 2.57 -3.90
C VAL A 88 -2.64 2.52 -5.41
N ALA A 89 -3.89 2.31 -5.79
CA ALA A 89 -4.30 2.16 -7.19
C ALA A 89 -3.87 3.35 -8.09
N PRO A 90 -4.09 4.63 -7.70
CA PRO A 90 -3.65 5.78 -8.50
C PRO A 90 -2.13 5.82 -8.73
N ALA A 91 -1.35 5.55 -7.66
CA ALA A 91 0.11 5.56 -7.73
C ALA A 91 0.65 4.41 -8.58
N ARG A 92 0.04 3.21 -8.47
CA ARG A 92 0.42 2.03 -9.25
C ARG A 92 0.19 2.25 -10.74
N VAL A 93 -1.01 2.66 -11.14
CA VAL A 93 -1.35 2.91 -12.56
C VAL A 93 -0.48 4.00 -13.15
N ALA A 94 -0.25 5.10 -12.43
CA ALA A 94 0.60 6.18 -12.87
C ALA A 94 2.07 5.73 -13.03
N THR A 95 2.60 4.92 -12.10
CA THR A 95 3.96 4.38 -12.16
C THR A 95 4.11 3.36 -13.30
N GLU A 96 3.15 2.49 -13.50
CA GLU A 96 3.15 1.49 -14.57
C GLU A 96 3.09 2.16 -15.94
N TYR A 97 2.24 3.17 -16.09
CA TYR A 97 2.19 3.96 -17.31
C TYR A 97 3.49 4.74 -17.56
N MET A 98 4.11 5.31 -16.53
CA MET A 98 5.40 6.00 -16.64
C MET A 98 6.50 5.06 -17.15
N ARG A 99 6.48 3.78 -16.78
CA ARG A 99 7.42 2.75 -17.31
C ARG A 99 7.16 2.44 -18.79
N SER A 100 5.91 2.47 -19.21
CA SER A 100 5.50 2.16 -20.59
C SER A 100 5.69 3.34 -21.53
N ALA A 101 5.50 4.57 -21.09
CA ALA A 101 5.39 5.80 -21.89
C ALA A 101 6.73 6.49 -22.20
N ARG A 102 7.87 5.79 -22.14
CA ARG A 102 9.21 6.29 -22.58
C ARG A 102 9.44 7.79 -22.34
N ASN A 103 9.31 8.27 -21.10
CA ASN A 103 9.58 9.65 -20.66
C ASN A 103 8.58 10.76 -21.09
N ALA A 104 7.47 10.45 -21.74
CA ALA A 104 6.46 11.45 -22.09
C ALA A 104 5.47 11.76 -20.96
N PHE A 105 5.45 10.93 -19.91
CA PHE A 105 4.60 11.10 -18.72
C PHE A 105 5.46 11.11 -17.46
N ALA A 106 5.34 12.16 -16.65
CA ALA A 106 6.09 12.28 -15.41
C ALA A 106 5.12 12.56 -14.25
N MET A 107 5.20 11.74 -13.21
CA MET A 107 4.61 12.09 -11.91
C MET A 107 5.51 13.11 -11.23
N ARG A 108 4.89 14.13 -10.63
CA ARG A 108 5.60 15.16 -9.86
C ARG A 108 5.42 14.92 -8.36
N ASN A 109 4.39 15.48 -7.83
CA ASN A 109 4.07 15.44 -6.42
C ASN A 109 2.67 14.87 -6.23
N GLY A 110 2.36 14.42 -5.01
CA GLY A 110 1.02 14.01 -4.62
C GLY A 110 0.66 14.57 -3.25
N VAL A 111 -0.61 14.56 -2.92
CA VAL A 111 -1.10 14.87 -1.58
C VAL A 111 -1.97 13.73 -1.11
N LEU A 112 -1.68 13.21 0.09
CA LEU A 112 -2.42 12.17 0.77
C LEU A 112 -2.81 12.68 2.15
N ASP A 113 -4.10 12.80 2.41
CA ASP A 113 -4.63 13.28 3.70
C ASP A 113 -3.94 14.56 4.22
N GLY A 114 -3.71 15.54 3.32
CA GLY A 114 -3.05 16.79 3.65
C GLY A 114 -1.51 16.74 3.73
N ARG A 115 -0.88 15.56 3.50
CA ARG A 115 0.58 15.43 3.45
C ARG A 115 1.08 15.46 2.02
N LEU A 116 2.08 16.28 1.76
CA LEU A 116 2.76 16.31 0.47
C LEU A 116 3.64 15.06 0.32
N LEU A 117 3.48 14.37 -0.80
CA LEU A 117 4.29 13.22 -1.20
C LEU A 117 5.21 13.61 -2.33
N THR A 118 6.47 13.21 -2.21
CA THR A 118 7.45 13.36 -3.29
C THR A 118 7.27 12.27 -4.35
N THR A 119 7.94 12.43 -5.49
CA THR A 119 7.95 11.38 -6.53
C THR A 119 8.52 10.04 -6.03
N ALA A 120 9.45 10.07 -5.07
CA ALA A 120 9.99 8.86 -4.45
C ALA A 120 8.92 8.15 -3.61
N ASP A 121 8.24 8.89 -2.74
CA ASP A 121 7.16 8.37 -1.89
C ASP A 121 6.01 7.77 -2.73
N LEU A 122 5.68 8.40 -3.86
CA LEU A 122 4.67 7.88 -4.79
C LEU A 122 5.08 6.55 -5.43
N ARG A 123 6.37 6.35 -5.73
CA ARG A 123 6.90 5.08 -6.22
C ARG A 123 6.87 3.99 -5.16
N ASP A 124 7.24 4.35 -3.94
CA ASP A 124 7.17 3.44 -2.80
C ASP A 124 5.72 3.04 -2.51
N LEU A 125 4.79 4.00 -2.55
CA LEU A 125 3.36 3.75 -2.43
C LEU A 125 2.86 2.79 -3.53
N ALA A 126 3.31 2.96 -4.77
CA ALA A 126 2.94 2.08 -5.89
C ALA A 126 3.44 0.64 -5.72
N SER A 127 4.51 0.43 -4.95
CA SER A 127 5.08 -0.89 -4.67
C SER A 127 4.34 -1.64 -3.56
N LEU A 128 3.51 -0.95 -2.78
CA LEU A 128 2.77 -1.55 -1.67
C LEU A 128 1.70 -2.53 -2.19
N PRO A 129 1.50 -3.66 -1.50
CA PRO A 129 0.38 -4.56 -1.75
C PRO A 129 -0.95 -3.90 -1.34
N SER A 130 -2.07 -4.55 -1.66
CA SER A 130 -3.39 -4.04 -1.29
C SER A 130 -3.54 -3.89 0.24
N ARG A 131 -4.47 -3.02 0.65
CA ARG A 131 -4.75 -2.74 2.08
C ARG A 131 -5.02 -4.01 2.88
N GLU A 132 -5.71 -4.99 2.28
CA GLU A 132 -6.01 -6.27 2.93
C GLU A 132 -4.75 -7.09 3.22
N ILE A 133 -3.82 -7.14 2.24
CA ILE A 133 -2.55 -7.84 2.40
C ILE A 133 -1.69 -7.15 3.46
N LEU A 134 -1.64 -5.81 3.46
CA LEU A 134 -0.94 -5.04 4.47
C LEU A 134 -1.50 -5.28 5.88
N ALA A 135 -2.82 -5.30 6.03
CA ALA A 135 -3.47 -5.62 7.30
C ALA A 135 -3.12 -7.05 7.76
N GLY A 136 -3.10 -8.01 6.85
CA GLY A 136 -2.66 -9.38 7.12
C GLY A 136 -1.19 -9.46 7.54
N GLN A 137 -0.30 -8.72 6.89
CA GLN A 137 1.11 -8.65 7.25
C GLN A 137 1.33 -8.06 8.64
N VAL A 138 0.62 -6.99 8.99
CA VAL A 138 0.67 -6.38 10.34
C VAL A 138 0.16 -7.36 11.39
N ALA A 139 -0.97 -8.02 11.14
CA ALA A 139 -1.49 -9.04 12.05
C ALA A 139 -0.50 -10.21 12.22
N GLY A 140 0.11 -10.69 11.15
CA GLY A 140 1.13 -11.73 11.18
C GLY A 140 2.38 -11.31 11.96
N ALA A 141 2.84 -10.06 11.75
CA ALA A 141 3.99 -9.52 12.48
C ALA A 141 3.73 -9.40 13.99
N LEU A 142 2.50 -9.09 14.39
CA LEU A 142 2.11 -9.05 15.81
C LEU A 142 2.00 -10.45 16.42
N GLN A 143 1.62 -11.46 15.64
CA GLN A 143 1.54 -12.86 16.10
C GLN A 143 2.89 -13.56 16.11
N ALA A 144 3.85 -13.15 15.28
CA ALA A 144 5.14 -13.82 15.15
C ALA A 144 5.89 -13.99 16.48
N PRO A 145 6.01 -12.98 17.37
CA PRO A 145 6.68 -13.14 18.65
C PRO A 145 6.03 -14.19 19.56
N VAL A 146 4.69 -14.23 19.58
CA VAL A 146 3.93 -15.19 20.39
C VAL A 146 4.13 -16.61 19.87
N THR A 147 4.11 -16.79 18.56
CA THR A 147 4.34 -18.09 17.92
C THR A 147 5.78 -18.57 18.13
N GLN A 148 6.76 -17.66 18.04
CA GLN A 148 8.16 -17.98 18.33
C GLN A 148 8.37 -18.39 19.78
N LEU A 149 7.78 -17.66 20.74
CA LEU A 149 7.84 -18.00 22.15
C LEU A 149 7.23 -19.37 22.43
N SER A 150 6.04 -19.65 21.88
CA SER A 150 5.37 -20.94 21.97
C SER A 150 6.23 -22.07 21.41
N GLY A 151 6.86 -21.84 20.24
CA GLY A 151 7.78 -22.81 19.62
C GLY A 151 9.04 -23.06 20.46
N LEU A 152 9.62 -22.04 21.08
CA LEU A 152 10.76 -22.19 21.99
C LEU A 152 10.36 -22.95 23.27
N LEU A 153 9.21 -22.63 23.83
CA LEU A 153 8.69 -23.34 25.01
C LEU A 153 8.44 -24.83 24.70
N SER A 154 7.81 -25.12 23.55
CA SER A 154 7.58 -26.48 23.09
C SER A 154 8.89 -27.25 22.89
N ARG A 155 9.92 -26.60 22.33
CA ARG A 155 11.26 -27.20 22.17
C ARG A 155 11.96 -27.44 23.49
N LEU A 156 11.84 -26.51 24.44
CA LEU A 156 12.37 -26.68 25.80
C LEU A 156 11.70 -27.85 26.53
N LEU A 157 10.38 -27.99 26.41
CA LEU A 157 9.63 -29.09 27.03
C LEU A 157 9.94 -30.43 26.34
N ALA A 158 10.07 -30.46 25.01
CA ALA A 158 10.35 -31.69 24.27
C ALA A 158 11.83 -32.16 24.39
N ASN A 159 12.80 -31.25 24.44
CA ASN A 159 14.22 -31.55 24.47
C ASN A 159 14.88 -31.32 25.85
N GLY A 160 14.13 -30.79 26.80
CA GLY A 160 14.59 -30.49 28.17
C GLY A 160 14.44 -31.66 29.14
N PRO A 161 14.08 -31.37 30.40
CA PRO A 161 14.01 -32.37 31.49
C PRO A 161 13.08 -33.56 31.17
N GLY A 162 12.03 -33.36 30.36
CA GLY A 162 11.11 -34.44 29.98
C GLY A 162 11.79 -35.57 29.18
N ARG A 163 12.74 -35.23 28.28
CA ARG A 163 13.50 -36.22 27.53
C ARG A 163 14.52 -36.96 28.38
N LEU A 164 15.21 -36.22 29.26
CA LEU A 164 16.15 -36.82 30.21
C LEU A 164 15.46 -37.78 31.15
N LEU A 165 14.28 -37.44 31.64
CA LEU A 165 13.45 -38.32 32.48
C LEU A 165 12.98 -39.57 31.71
N ASN A 166 12.53 -39.41 30.46
CA ASN A 166 12.08 -40.52 29.65
C ASN A 166 13.22 -41.47 29.29
N ASP A 167 14.39 -40.94 28.89
CA ASP A 167 15.59 -41.73 28.61
C ASP A 167 16.09 -42.47 29.87
N SER A 168 16.02 -41.83 31.06
CA SER A 168 16.35 -42.44 32.33
C SER A 168 15.37 -43.57 32.72
N LEU A 169 14.08 -43.36 32.48
CA LEU A 169 13.06 -44.37 32.74
C LEU A 169 13.18 -45.59 31.78
N HIS A 170 13.46 -45.34 30.49
CA HIS A 170 13.72 -46.41 29.52
C HIS A 170 14.97 -47.22 29.85
N THR A 171 16.01 -46.53 30.29
CA THR A 171 17.24 -47.20 30.71
C THR A 171 17.01 -48.06 31.96
N PHE A 172 16.29 -47.53 32.92
CA PHE A 172 15.94 -48.27 34.13
C PHE A 172 15.04 -49.47 33.87
N ALA A 173 14.00 -49.31 33.01
CA ALA A 173 13.15 -50.42 32.61
C ALA A 173 13.96 -51.50 31.88
N GLY A 174 14.87 -51.17 30.98
CA GLY A 174 15.75 -52.09 30.28
C GLY A 174 16.70 -52.85 31.25
N LEU A 175 17.23 -52.21 32.29
CA LEU A 175 18.02 -52.86 33.29
C LEU A 175 17.22 -53.82 34.17
N MET A 176 15.97 -53.47 34.49
CA MET A 176 15.06 -54.34 35.21
C MET A 176 14.69 -55.62 34.41
N GLU A 177 14.40 -55.47 33.12
CA GLU A 177 14.15 -56.59 32.20
C GLU A 177 15.37 -57.50 32.04
N ALA A 178 16.55 -56.92 31.89
CA ALA A 178 17.81 -57.70 31.81
C ALA A 178 18.07 -58.48 33.11
N ARG A 179 17.78 -57.89 34.25
CA ARG A 179 17.91 -58.55 35.57
C ARG A 179 16.90 -59.68 35.73
N ALA A 180 15.63 -59.45 35.30
CA ALA A 180 14.58 -60.47 35.36
C ALA A 180 14.98 -61.70 34.49
N LYS A 181 15.47 -61.48 33.26
CA LYS A 181 15.97 -62.55 32.41
C LYS A 181 17.14 -63.33 32.98
N GLN A 182 18.03 -62.66 33.71
CA GLN A 182 19.13 -63.35 34.41
C GLN A 182 18.64 -64.23 35.59
N MET A 183 17.57 -63.85 36.26
CA MET A 183 16.97 -64.61 37.35
C MET A 183 16.09 -65.77 36.86
N GLU A 184 15.51 -65.70 35.66
CA GLU A 184 14.76 -66.80 35.02
C GLU A 184 15.66 -67.85 34.36
N GLY A 185 16.90 -67.51 34.04
CA GLY A 185 17.88 -68.44 33.38
C GLY A 185 18.89 -69.08 34.37
N ALA A 186 18.73 -68.90 35.67
CA ALA A 186 19.51 -69.54 36.73
C ALA A 186 18.60 -70.49 37.53
#